data_abfe745c643fff03b3a0a1cf289a3cf2
#
_entry.id   abfe745c643fff03b3a0a1cf289a3cf2
#
_cell.length_a   1.000
_cell.length_b   1.000
_cell.length_c   1.000
_cell.angle_alpha   90.00
_cell.angle_beta   90.00
_cell.angle_gamma   90.00
#
_symmetry.space_group_name_H-M   'P 1'
#
loop_
_entity.id
_entity.type
_entity.pdbx_description
1 polymer ?
#
loop_
_entity_poly.entity_id
_entity_poly.type
_entity_poly.pdbx_seq_one_letter_code
_entity_poly.pdbx_strand_id
1 'polypeptide(L)'
;MFRTTTRRLFCAGVLAMALASAGTAQAADKVKVGINNVVSDVVFHLGIERGIFAEEGLDVQLIAFDSGPKMVAPLGAGQIDVGAGASSAGLYNAAARGIDIKVVADKGSTPVHYDYMPLMVRKELVDSGKVKTIADLKGMRVGSVGPGAATNAKMAHILAKAGLTYKDVNHNYIGYPQQIAAFTTGAIDAAITTEPSVTQAVNNGVAVRFLVDGYPNQQVAVLLYGGDFIAKRRDVAQRFMNAYVKAARIFNDATAGGKFDGKGADEVIKTIMRTTGLKDAELFKTMIPNGIDPDGKVDTASMAEDLKFFTDNGYLERPAKVSDVVDTSFAENTLKALGPYKAAQN
;
A
#
# COMPACT_ATOMS: atom_id res chain seq x y z
N MET A 1 26.25 -8.04 -76.70
CA MET A 1 25.30 -8.86 -75.93
C MET A 1 25.86 -9.13 -74.51
N PHE A 2 26.05 -8.08 -73.69
CA PHE A 2 26.50 -8.17 -72.29
C PHE A 2 26.15 -6.88 -71.59
N ARG A 3 24.88 -6.80 -71.09
CA ARG A 3 24.44 -5.69 -70.18
C ARG A 3 23.11 -5.99 -69.54
N THR A 4 22.97 -7.02 -68.71
CA THR A 4 21.73 -7.24 -67.93
C THR A 4 21.91 -8.01 -66.61
N THR A 5 23.14 -8.40 -66.24
CA THR A 5 23.34 -9.29 -65.05
C THR A 5 23.76 -8.55 -63.81
N THR A 6 24.17 -7.27 -63.86
CA THR A 6 24.71 -6.53 -62.68
C THR A 6 23.63 -5.78 -61.86
N ARG A 7 22.42 -5.61 -62.40
CA ARG A 7 21.35 -4.88 -61.68
C ARG A 7 20.53 -5.72 -60.72
N ARG A 8 20.56 -7.05 -60.84
CA ARG A 8 19.78 -7.97 -59.98
C ARG A 8 20.48 -8.35 -58.67
N LEU A 9 21.80 -8.19 -58.59
CA LEU A 9 22.57 -8.48 -57.37
C LEU A 9 22.58 -7.34 -56.34
N PHE A 10 22.29 -6.08 -56.76
CA PHE A 10 22.28 -4.94 -55.86
C PHE A 10 20.96 -4.82 -55.08
N CYS A 11 19.83 -5.31 -55.59
CA CYS A 11 18.54 -5.30 -54.91
C CYS A 11 18.38 -6.40 -53.83
N ALA A 12 19.12 -7.51 -53.95
CA ALA A 12 19.09 -8.60 -52.98
C ALA A 12 19.87 -8.27 -51.68
N GLY A 13 20.93 -7.45 -51.79
CA GLY A 13 21.75 -7.04 -50.64
C GLY A 13 21.09 -6.01 -49.72
N VAL A 14 20.23 -5.13 -50.26
CA VAL A 14 19.53 -4.10 -49.48
C VAL A 14 18.34 -4.69 -48.72
N LEU A 15 17.69 -5.75 -49.24
CA LEU A 15 16.56 -6.40 -48.54
C LEU A 15 17.02 -7.27 -47.37
N ALA A 16 18.26 -7.81 -47.42
CA ALA A 16 18.82 -8.61 -46.34
C ALA A 16 19.28 -7.75 -45.12
N MET A 17 19.66 -6.47 -45.32
CA MET A 17 20.05 -5.56 -44.27
C MET A 17 18.84 -4.93 -43.55
N ALA A 18 17.65 -4.88 -44.15
CA ALA A 18 16.44 -4.36 -43.54
C ALA A 18 15.76 -5.36 -42.55
N LEU A 19 16.09 -6.65 -42.67
CA LEU A 19 15.55 -7.70 -41.78
C LEU A 19 16.40 -7.92 -40.50
N ALA A 20 17.60 -7.38 -40.41
CA ALA A 20 18.48 -7.53 -39.24
C ALA A 20 18.21 -6.55 -38.12
N SER A 21 17.31 -5.56 -38.31
CA SER A 21 16.95 -4.57 -37.30
C SER A 21 15.55 -4.78 -36.71
N ALA A 22 14.88 -5.93 -36.94
CA ALA A 22 13.78 -6.36 -36.13
C ALA A 22 14.36 -6.82 -34.77
N GLY A 23 14.69 -5.86 -33.92
CA GLY A 23 14.99 -6.12 -32.52
C GLY A 23 13.87 -7.01 -31.98
N THR A 24 14.21 -8.17 -31.46
CA THR A 24 13.27 -9.05 -30.78
C THR A 24 12.60 -8.19 -29.70
N ALA A 25 11.36 -7.77 -29.92
CA ALA A 25 10.55 -7.17 -28.87
C ALA A 25 10.49 -8.24 -27.78
N GLN A 26 11.33 -8.09 -26.76
CA GLN A 26 11.31 -8.98 -25.61
C GLN A 26 9.94 -8.80 -24.96
N ALA A 27 9.20 -9.90 -24.81
CA ALA A 27 7.90 -9.85 -24.13
C ALA A 27 8.11 -9.27 -22.73
N ALA A 28 7.23 -8.34 -22.33
CA ALA A 28 7.29 -7.73 -21.02
C ALA A 28 7.19 -8.80 -19.91
N ASP A 29 8.00 -8.64 -18.88
CA ASP A 29 7.99 -9.53 -17.72
C ASP A 29 6.70 -9.33 -16.91
N LYS A 30 5.91 -10.39 -16.76
CA LYS A 30 4.69 -10.33 -15.97
C LYS A 30 5.01 -10.26 -14.48
N VAL A 31 4.37 -9.31 -13.77
CA VAL A 31 4.46 -9.18 -12.32
C VAL A 31 3.05 -9.11 -11.73
N LYS A 32 2.72 -10.08 -10.86
CA LYS A 32 1.43 -10.13 -10.16
C LYS A 32 1.52 -9.41 -8.84
N VAL A 33 0.69 -8.38 -8.66
CA VAL A 33 0.67 -7.52 -7.47
C VAL A 33 -0.65 -7.67 -6.74
N GLY A 34 -0.62 -8.12 -5.50
CA GLY A 34 -1.78 -8.10 -4.60
C GLY A 34 -2.04 -6.68 -4.10
N ILE A 35 -3.29 -6.21 -4.18
CA ILE A 35 -3.74 -4.89 -3.71
C ILE A 35 -4.99 -5.01 -2.84
N ASN A 36 -5.34 -3.94 -2.09
CA ASN A 36 -6.56 -3.90 -1.24
C ASN A 36 -7.65 -2.98 -1.80
N ASN A 37 -7.46 -2.36 -2.97
CA ASN A 37 -8.35 -1.33 -3.55
C ASN A 37 -8.59 -0.15 -2.60
N VAL A 38 -7.53 0.33 -1.97
CA VAL A 38 -7.51 1.48 -1.06
C VAL A 38 -6.68 2.62 -1.66
N VAL A 39 -6.80 3.82 -1.10
CA VAL A 39 -6.09 5.02 -1.60
C VAL A 39 -4.57 4.79 -1.76
N SER A 40 -3.94 4.08 -0.84
CA SER A 40 -2.50 3.80 -0.93
C SER A 40 -2.09 2.84 -2.07
N ASP A 41 -3.05 2.24 -2.80
CA ASP A 41 -2.75 1.41 -3.99
C ASP A 41 -2.68 2.24 -5.27
N VAL A 42 -3.05 3.53 -5.22
CA VAL A 42 -3.08 4.41 -6.41
C VAL A 42 -1.73 4.49 -7.12
N VAL A 43 -0.63 4.35 -6.40
CA VAL A 43 0.73 4.36 -6.95
C VAL A 43 0.91 3.30 -8.05
N PHE A 44 0.33 2.10 -7.88
CA PHE A 44 0.39 1.06 -8.91
C PHE A 44 -0.43 1.44 -10.15
N HIS A 45 -1.61 1.98 -9.94
CA HIS A 45 -2.47 2.43 -11.04
C HIS A 45 -1.82 3.59 -11.82
N LEU A 46 -1.25 4.59 -11.11
CA LEU A 46 -0.49 5.67 -11.74
C LEU A 46 0.68 5.14 -12.56
N GLY A 47 1.45 4.20 -12.00
CA GLY A 47 2.58 3.60 -12.69
C GLY A 47 2.18 2.82 -13.95
N ILE A 48 1.04 2.11 -13.92
CA ILE A 48 0.50 1.40 -15.09
C ILE A 48 0.01 2.40 -16.14
N GLU A 49 -0.81 3.37 -15.74
CA GLU A 49 -1.47 4.32 -16.67
C GLU A 49 -0.49 5.27 -17.35
N ARG A 50 0.55 5.68 -16.63
CA ARG A 50 1.63 6.50 -17.18
C ARG A 50 2.69 5.69 -17.93
N GLY A 51 2.54 4.37 -18.03
CA GLY A 51 3.51 3.51 -18.71
C GLY A 51 4.83 3.33 -17.97
N ILE A 52 4.95 3.77 -16.70
CA ILE A 52 6.20 3.73 -15.93
C ILE A 52 6.69 2.29 -15.75
N PHE A 53 5.77 1.33 -15.51
CA PHE A 53 6.12 -0.09 -15.45
C PHE A 53 6.49 -0.62 -16.83
N ALA A 54 5.79 -0.19 -17.89
CA ALA A 54 6.10 -0.62 -19.26
C ALA A 54 7.47 -0.11 -19.73
N GLU A 55 7.89 1.10 -19.33
CA GLU A 55 9.25 1.62 -19.60
C GLU A 55 10.34 0.75 -18.96
N GLU A 56 10.04 0.10 -17.85
CA GLU A 56 10.93 -0.88 -17.21
C GLU A 56 10.75 -2.30 -17.77
N GLY A 57 9.99 -2.47 -18.86
CA GLY A 57 9.73 -3.76 -19.50
C GLY A 57 8.82 -4.69 -18.69
N LEU A 58 7.91 -4.15 -17.89
CA LEU A 58 7.04 -4.90 -17.00
C LEU A 58 5.56 -4.83 -17.42
N ASP A 59 4.88 -5.98 -17.37
CA ASP A 59 3.43 -6.14 -17.46
C ASP A 59 2.87 -6.41 -16.05
N VAL A 60 2.31 -5.39 -15.42
CA VAL A 60 1.84 -5.45 -14.02
C VAL A 60 0.35 -5.82 -13.97
N GLN A 61 0.04 -6.91 -13.28
CA GLN A 61 -1.31 -7.43 -13.08
C GLN A 61 -1.73 -7.26 -11.63
N LEU A 62 -2.79 -6.47 -11.38
CA LEU A 62 -3.31 -6.20 -10.05
C LEU A 62 -4.35 -7.25 -9.66
N ILE A 63 -4.23 -7.81 -8.44
CA ILE A 63 -5.10 -8.85 -7.88
C ILE A 63 -5.63 -8.34 -6.53
N ALA A 64 -6.96 -8.23 -6.41
CA ALA A 64 -7.61 -7.69 -5.22
C ALA A 64 -7.66 -8.68 -4.06
N PHE A 65 -7.39 -8.18 -2.85
CA PHE A 65 -7.51 -8.87 -1.57
C PHE A 65 -8.28 -8.00 -0.56
N ASP A 66 -9.00 -8.62 0.38
CA ASP A 66 -9.77 -7.90 1.40
C ASP A 66 -8.89 -7.21 2.46
N SER A 67 -7.65 -7.66 2.66
CA SER A 67 -6.70 -7.09 3.63
C SER A 67 -5.26 -7.53 3.36
N GLY A 68 -4.28 -6.75 3.86
CA GLY A 68 -2.86 -7.06 3.72
C GLY A 68 -2.44 -8.43 4.28
N PRO A 69 -2.86 -8.84 5.49
CA PRO A 69 -2.53 -10.18 6.02
C PRO A 69 -2.93 -11.34 5.13
N LYS A 70 -4.00 -11.21 4.32
CA LYS A 70 -4.44 -12.25 3.38
C LYS A 70 -3.49 -12.47 2.20
N MET A 71 -2.55 -11.57 1.96
CA MET A 71 -1.53 -11.70 0.89
C MET A 71 -0.35 -12.59 1.29
N VAL A 72 -0.13 -12.83 2.59
CA VAL A 72 1.05 -13.57 3.09
C VAL A 72 1.11 -14.99 2.52
N ALA A 73 0.01 -15.74 2.56
CA ALA A 73 -0.02 -17.10 2.03
C ALA A 73 0.18 -17.16 0.50
N PRO A 74 -0.51 -16.35 -0.32
CA PRO A 74 -0.26 -16.27 -1.77
C PRO A 74 1.17 -15.85 -2.14
N LEU A 75 1.80 -14.92 -1.39
CA LEU A 75 3.21 -14.55 -1.59
C LEU A 75 4.13 -15.74 -1.30
N GLY A 76 3.94 -16.41 -0.17
CA GLY A 76 4.73 -17.58 0.21
C GLY A 76 4.58 -18.76 -0.76
N ALA A 77 3.43 -18.89 -1.43
CA ALA A 77 3.15 -19.90 -2.44
C ALA A 77 3.55 -19.49 -3.87
N GLY A 78 4.10 -18.28 -4.08
CA GLY A 78 4.45 -17.76 -5.41
C GLY A 78 3.26 -17.53 -6.34
N GLN A 79 2.04 -17.39 -5.79
CA GLN A 79 0.83 -17.08 -6.55
C GLN A 79 0.77 -15.61 -6.96
N ILE A 80 1.34 -14.73 -6.13
CA ILE A 80 1.65 -13.34 -6.43
C ILE A 80 3.13 -13.07 -6.17
N ASP A 81 3.73 -12.17 -6.94
CA ASP A 81 5.15 -11.78 -6.85
C ASP A 81 5.34 -10.69 -5.80
N VAL A 82 4.41 -9.74 -5.75
CA VAL A 82 4.43 -8.53 -4.92
C VAL A 82 3.12 -8.43 -4.14
N GLY A 83 3.19 -8.00 -2.89
CA GLY A 83 2.05 -7.68 -2.06
C GLY A 83 2.07 -6.21 -1.64
N ALA A 84 1.04 -5.43 -1.99
CA ALA A 84 0.78 -4.12 -1.42
C ALA A 84 0.09 -4.29 -0.07
N GLY A 85 0.83 -4.92 0.88
CA GLY A 85 0.31 -5.46 2.12
C GLY A 85 0.46 -4.54 3.33
N ALA A 86 0.54 -5.16 4.49
CA ALA A 86 0.74 -4.46 5.74
C ALA A 86 1.75 -5.21 6.62
N SER A 87 2.46 -4.47 7.47
CA SER A 87 3.16 -5.07 8.60
C SER A 87 2.15 -5.81 9.47
N SER A 88 2.39 -7.09 9.73
CA SER A 88 1.44 -7.92 10.48
C SER A 88 2.14 -9.09 11.19
N ALA A 89 1.54 -9.59 12.25
CA ALA A 89 2.02 -10.78 12.94
C ALA A 89 2.13 -12.00 11.99
N GLY A 90 1.21 -12.11 11.02
CA GLY A 90 1.24 -13.16 10.01
C GLY A 90 2.51 -13.16 9.14
N LEU A 91 3.07 -11.99 8.85
CA LEU A 91 4.34 -11.87 8.13
C LEU A 91 5.50 -12.45 8.95
N TYR A 92 5.61 -12.07 10.23
CA TYR A 92 6.64 -12.59 11.13
C TYR A 92 6.50 -14.09 11.37
N ASN A 93 5.27 -14.59 11.52
CA ASN A 93 4.99 -16.01 11.67
C ASN A 93 5.35 -16.80 10.39
N ALA A 94 5.13 -16.23 9.21
CA ALA A 94 5.56 -16.83 7.95
C ALA A 94 7.10 -16.96 7.90
N ALA A 95 7.83 -15.90 8.25
CA ALA A 95 9.29 -15.94 8.34
C ALA A 95 9.78 -16.98 9.38
N ALA A 96 9.13 -17.07 10.55
CA ALA A 96 9.44 -18.06 11.59
C ALA A 96 9.24 -19.50 11.13
N ARG A 97 8.38 -19.73 10.13
CA ARG A 97 8.14 -21.03 9.47
C ARG A 97 9.07 -21.27 8.27
N GLY A 98 9.99 -20.36 7.98
CA GLY A 98 10.91 -20.46 6.84
C GLY A 98 10.32 -20.03 5.50
N ILE A 99 9.16 -19.36 5.49
CA ILE A 99 8.57 -18.76 4.29
C ILE A 99 9.25 -17.41 4.06
N ASP A 100 9.99 -17.28 2.96
CA ASP A 100 10.71 -16.06 2.66
C ASP A 100 9.79 -15.02 2.01
N ILE A 101 9.47 -13.99 2.77
CA ILE A 101 8.75 -12.79 2.32
C ILE A 101 9.45 -11.59 2.93
N LYS A 102 9.78 -10.57 2.14
CA LYS A 102 10.47 -9.38 2.61
C LYS A 102 9.66 -8.12 2.42
N VAL A 103 9.68 -7.27 3.44
CA VAL A 103 9.31 -5.86 3.33
C VAL A 103 10.45 -5.15 2.60
N VAL A 104 10.17 -4.53 1.47
CA VAL A 104 11.19 -3.94 0.61
C VAL A 104 11.05 -2.43 0.43
N ALA A 105 9.86 -1.87 0.72
CA ALA A 105 9.63 -0.42 0.68
C ALA A 105 8.42 0.01 1.53
N ASP A 106 8.35 1.31 1.86
CA ASP A 106 7.12 1.95 2.33
C ASP A 106 6.06 1.97 1.22
N LYS A 107 4.82 1.74 1.62
CA LYS A 107 3.65 1.83 0.74
C LYS A 107 2.57 2.73 1.34
N GLY A 108 2.63 2.97 2.64
CA GLY A 108 1.71 3.85 3.33
C GLY A 108 2.04 3.96 4.81
N SER A 109 2.39 5.14 5.21
CA SER A 109 2.69 5.54 6.58
C SER A 109 1.78 6.69 7.01
N THR A 110 1.80 7.04 8.30
CA THR A 110 0.96 8.10 8.88
C THR A 110 1.80 9.24 9.48
N PRO A 111 2.64 9.95 8.71
CA PRO A 111 3.22 11.19 9.20
C PRO A 111 2.11 12.16 9.62
N VAL A 112 2.42 13.13 10.47
CA VAL A 112 1.45 14.17 10.86
C VAL A 112 0.82 14.79 9.61
N HIS A 113 -0.49 14.94 9.60
CA HIS A 113 -1.36 15.36 8.49
C HIS A 113 -1.63 14.30 7.40
N TYR A 114 -1.05 13.11 7.49
CA TYR A 114 -1.28 12.02 6.53
C TYR A 114 -1.98 10.82 7.16
N ASP A 115 -2.79 11.06 8.22
CA ASP A 115 -3.52 9.97 8.88
C ASP A 115 -4.75 9.53 8.08
N TYR A 116 -4.49 8.79 6.99
CA TYR A 116 -5.53 8.19 6.14
C TYR A 116 -6.29 7.05 6.83
N MET A 117 -5.93 6.72 8.06
CA MET A 117 -6.52 5.65 8.87
C MET A 117 -6.85 6.14 10.31
N PRO A 118 -7.69 7.17 10.46
CA PRO A 118 -8.04 7.71 11.77
C PRO A 118 -8.87 6.73 12.60
N LEU A 119 -8.98 7.00 13.91
CA LEU A 119 -10.00 6.37 14.72
C LEU A 119 -11.37 6.92 14.32
N MET A 120 -12.22 6.03 13.83
CA MET A 120 -13.63 6.31 13.53
C MET A 120 -14.52 5.85 14.67
N VAL A 121 -15.53 6.64 14.98
CA VAL A 121 -16.60 6.27 15.94
C VAL A 121 -17.95 6.49 15.27
N ARG A 122 -18.91 5.60 15.53
CA ARG A 122 -20.27 5.70 15.04
C ARG A 122 -20.89 7.04 15.46
N LYS A 123 -21.42 7.78 14.49
CA LYS A 123 -21.88 9.16 14.67
C LYS A 123 -22.92 9.29 15.78
N GLU A 124 -23.90 8.38 15.84
CA GLU A 124 -24.96 8.37 16.88
C GLU A 124 -24.39 8.34 18.30
N LEU A 125 -23.27 7.62 18.53
CA LEU A 125 -22.67 7.53 19.86
C LEU A 125 -22.00 8.84 20.28
N VAL A 126 -21.47 9.58 19.31
CA VAL A 126 -20.87 10.90 19.55
C VAL A 126 -21.97 11.95 19.74
N ASP A 127 -22.97 11.99 18.87
CA ASP A 127 -24.09 12.95 18.94
C ASP A 127 -24.90 12.81 20.21
N SER A 128 -25.15 11.58 20.69
CA SER A 128 -25.85 11.32 21.96
C SER A 128 -24.99 11.59 23.19
N GLY A 129 -23.70 11.89 23.02
CA GLY A 129 -22.75 12.08 24.11
C GLY A 129 -22.37 10.80 24.87
N LYS A 130 -22.67 9.61 24.30
CA LYS A 130 -22.25 8.33 24.86
C LYS A 130 -20.74 8.10 24.70
N VAL A 131 -20.15 8.63 23.66
CA VAL A 131 -18.70 8.65 23.44
C VAL A 131 -18.23 10.10 23.32
N LYS A 132 -17.44 10.56 24.27
CA LYS A 132 -16.82 11.89 24.33
C LYS A 132 -15.30 11.81 24.35
N THR A 133 -14.76 10.73 24.87
CA THR A 133 -13.33 10.49 25.07
C THR A 133 -12.96 9.07 24.63
N ILE A 134 -11.66 8.80 24.51
CA ILE A 134 -11.15 7.46 24.19
C ILE A 134 -11.53 6.47 25.33
N ALA A 135 -11.58 6.92 26.58
CA ALA A 135 -11.94 6.08 27.72
C ALA A 135 -13.36 5.48 27.60
N ASP A 136 -14.27 6.18 26.92
CA ASP A 136 -15.65 5.73 26.70
C ASP A 136 -15.75 4.54 25.73
N LEU A 137 -14.66 4.20 25.05
CA LEU A 137 -14.61 3.02 24.18
C LEU A 137 -14.53 1.69 24.94
N LYS A 138 -14.32 1.73 26.27
CA LYS A 138 -14.28 0.51 27.10
C LYS A 138 -15.53 -0.35 26.91
N GLY A 139 -15.33 -1.64 26.59
CA GLY A 139 -16.40 -2.60 26.33
C GLY A 139 -17.13 -2.43 24.99
N MET A 140 -16.77 -1.46 24.17
CA MET A 140 -17.39 -1.24 22.87
C MET A 140 -16.90 -2.23 21.82
N ARG A 141 -17.70 -2.39 20.74
CA ARG A 141 -17.40 -3.25 19.59
C ARG A 141 -16.51 -2.49 18.62
N VAL A 142 -15.30 -2.99 18.42
CA VAL A 142 -14.29 -2.36 17.58
C VAL A 142 -14.03 -3.20 16.33
N GLY A 143 -14.24 -2.60 15.16
CA GLY A 143 -13.94 -3.21 13.87
C GLY A 143 -12.44 -3.26 13.59
N SER A 144 -11.95 -4.40 13.11
CA SER A 144 -10.57 -4.62 12.66
C SER A 144 -10.54 -5.60 11.51
N VAL A 145 -9.49 -5.57 10.69
CA VAL A 145 -9.38 -6.42 9.48
C VAL A 145 -8.88 -7.85 9.75
N GLY A 146 -8.43 -8.12 10.95
CA GLY A 146 -7.95 -9.44 11.37
C GLY A 146 -7.03 -9.37 12.58
N PRO A 147 -6.77 -10.53 13.24
CA PRO A 147 -5.84 -10.59 14.37
C PRO A 147 -4.42 -10.23 13.93
N GLY A 148 -3.69 -9.48 14.77
CA GLY A 148 -2.29 -9.13 14.51
C GLY A 148 -2.07 -8.22 13.30
N ALA A 149 -3.07 -7.44 12.89
CA ALA A 149 -2.92 -6.40 11.87
C ALA A 149 -2.30 -5.12 12.46
N ALA A 150 -1.62 -4.30 11.65
CA ALA A 150 -1.06 -3.01 12.07
C ALA A 150 -2.13 -2.06 12.65
N THR A 151 -3.38 -2.14 12.15
CA THR A 151 -4.52 -1.38 12.71
C THR A 151 -4.85 -1.76 14.14
N ASN A 152 -4.52 -2.98 14.59
CA ASN A 152 -4.70 -3.41 15.97
C ASN A 152 -3.66 -2.75 16.88
N ALA A 153 -2.40 -2.65 16.41
CA ALA A 153 -1.35 -1.92 17.11
C ALA A 153 -1.72 -0.43 17.23
N LYS A 154 -2.26 0.18 16.16
CA LYS A 154 -2.76 1.55 16.19
C LYS A 154 -3.88 1.73 17.21
N MET A 155 -4.87 0.84 17.22
CA MET A 155 -5.96 0.87 18.20
C MET A 155 -5.42 0.74 19.62
N ALA A 156 -4.50 -0.19 19.88
CA ALA A 156 -3.89 -0.38 21.19
C ALA A 156 -3.13 0.87 21.66
N HIS A 157 -2.37 1.50 20.76
CA HIS A 157 -1.65 2.74 21.04
C HIS A 157 -2.60 3.88 21.41
N ILE A 158 -3.72 4.02 20.71
CA ILE A 158 -4.74 5.03 20.97
C ILE A 158 -5.42 4.75 22.32
N LEU A 159 -5.84 3.51 22.59
CA LEU A 159 -6.47 3.11 23.85
C LEU A 159 -5.56 3.37 25.05
N ALA A 160 -4.26 3.11 24.93
CA ALA A 160 -3.26 3.34 25.97
C ALA A 160 -3.19 4.81 26.42
N LYS A 161 -3.48 5.78 25.54
CA LYS A 161 -3.55 7.22 25.90
C LYS A 161 -4.65 7.52 26.93
N ALA A 162 -5.65 6.66 27.04
CA ALA A 162 -6.73 6.76 28.02
C ALA A 162 -6.62 5.71 29.16
N GLY A 163 -5.45 5.07 29.30
CA GLY A 163 -5.23 4.03 30.31
C GLY A 163 -5.95 2.72 30.05
N LEU A 164 -6.45 2.50 28.82
CA LEU A 164 -7.07 1.26 28.38
C LEU A 164 -6.06 0.34 27.71
N THR A 165 -6.32 -0.96 27.78
CA THR A 165 -5.59 -1.98 27.04
C THR A 165 -6.35 -2.40 25.79
N TYR A 166 -5.68 -3.10 24.88
CA TYR A 166 -6.31 -3.68 23.68
C TYR A 166 -7.46 -4.66 24.04
N LYS A 167 -7.40 -5.29 25.23
CA LYS A 167 -8.39 -6.25 25.72
C LYS A 167 -9.63 -5.59 26.35
N ASP A 168 -9.60 -4.27 26.58
CA ASP A 168 -10.73 -3.54 27.16
C ASP A 168 -11.85 -3.25 26.14
N VAL A 169 -11.70 -3.66 24.88
CA VAL A 169 -12.71 -3.52 23.82
C VAL A 169 -13.03 -4.87 23.18
N ASN A 170 -14.19 -4.99 22.54
CA ASN A 170 -14.64 -6.23 21.89
C ASN A 170 -14.31 -6.17 20.41
N HIS A 171 -13.42 -7.05 19.93
CA HIS A 171 -12.93 -7.03 18.54
C HIS A 171 -13.85 -7.81 17.60
N ASN A 172 -14.32 -7.14 16.53
CA ASN A 172 -15.05 -7.72 15.41
C ASN A 172 -14.19 -7.67 14.15
N TYR A 173 -13.85 -8.83 13.58
CA TYR A 173 -12.99 -8.90 12.41
C TYR A 173 -13.81 -8.75 11.12
N ILE A 174 -13.71 -7.58 10.49
CA ILE A 174 -14.49 -7.15 9.34
C ILE A 174 -13.55 -6.45 8.35
N GLY A 175 -13.55 -6.87 7.08
CA GLY A 175 -12.75 -6.23 6.02
C GLY A 175 -13.16 -4.77 5.78
N TYR A 176 -12.24 -3.95 5.25
CA TYR A 176 -12.49 -2.51 5.03
C TYR A 176 -13.79 -2.20 4.27
N PRO A 177 -14.11 -2.87 3.15
CA PRO A 177 -15.33 -2.54 2.41
C PRO A 177 -16.62 -2.76 3.22
N GLN A 178 -16.61 -3.73 4.15
CA GLN A 178 -17.78 -4.11 4.96
C GLN A 178 -17.94 -3.24 6.22
N GLN A 179 -16.92 -2.48 6.62
CA GLN A 179 -16.97 -1.67 7.85
C GLN A 179 -18.01 -0.55 7.77
N ILE A 180 -18.26 0.03 6.58
CA ILE A 180 -19.30 1.07 6.41
C ILE A 180 -20.68 0.48 6.75
N ALA A 181 -21.02 -0.68 6.21
CA ALA A 181 -22.26 -1.38 6.52
C ALA A 181 -22.35 -1.76 8.01
N ALA A 182 -21.22 -2.16 8.62
CA ALA A 182 -21.16 -2.48 10.03
C ALA A 182 -21.39 -1.26 10.95
N PHE A 183 -20.93 -0.06 10.58
CA PHE A 183 -21.30 1.19 11.25
C PHE A 183 -22.78 1.50 11.10
N THR A 184 -23.32 1.35 9.88
CA THR A 184 -24.75 1.61 9.56
C THR A 184 -25.67 0.73 10.39
N THR A 185 -25.38 -0.55 10.53
CA THR A 185 -26.19 -1.52 11.29
C THR A 185 -25.91 -1.51 12.79
N GLY A 186 -24.90 -0.75 13.24
CA GLY A 186 -24.45 -0.76 14.61
C GLY A 186 -23.74 -2.06 15.02
N ALA A 187 -23.26 -2.87 14.08
CA ALA A 187 -22.45 -4.06 14.38
C ALA A 187 -21.08 -3.72 14.97
N ILE A 188 -20.57 -2.53 14.68
CA ILE A 188 -19.38 -1.93 15.32
C ILE A 188 -19.68 -0.52 15.81
N ASP A 189 -18.99 -0.12 16.87
CA ASP A 189 -19.12 1.19 17.52
C ASP A 189 -17.93 2.11 17.15
N ALA A 190 -16.75 1.52 16.94
CA ALA A 190 -15.53 2.20 16.52
C ALA A 190 -14.72 1.32 15.56
N ALA A 191 -13.79 1.90 14.82
CA ALA A 191 -12.81 1.16 14.00
C ALA A 191 -11.61 2.04 13.62
N ILE A 192 -10.47 1.40 13.34
CA ILE A 192 -9.44 1.97 12.49
C ILE A 192 -9.74 1.48 11.07
N THR A 193 -10.23 2.37 10.22
CA THR A 193 -10.50 2.07 8.80
C THR A 193 -9.65 2.95 7.88
N THR A 194 -9.73 2.77 6.58
CA THR A 194 -8.85 3.43 5.61
C THR A 194 -9.64 4.26 4.61
N GLU A 195 -9.00 5.26 4.02
CA GLU A 195 -9.58 5.95 2.86
C GLU A 195 -9.68 5.01 1.64
N PRO A 196 -10.75 5.10 0.83
CA PRO A 196 -11.80 6.11 0.86
C PRO A 196 -12.97 5.79 1.81
N SER A 197 -12.97 4.64 2.50
CA SER A 197 -14.08 4.22 3.37
C SER A 197 -14.31 5.20 4.54
N VAL A 198 -13.26 5.85 5.03
CA VAL A 198 -13.35 6.91 6.05
C VAL A 198 -14.23 8.05 5.57
N THR A 199 -13.88 8.66 4.43
CA THR A 199 -14.63 9.78 3.87
C THR A 199 -16.05 9.38 3.49
N GLN A 200 -16.25 8.18 2.94
CA GLN A 200 -17.59 7.67 2.63
C GLN A 200 -18.44 7.49 3.89
N ALA A 201 -17.88 6.94 4.98
CA ALA A 201 -18.61 6.77 6.24
C ALA A 201 -19.01 8.12 6.85
N VAL A 202 -18.16 9.14 6.77
CA VAL A 202 -18.46 10.51 7.21
C VAL A 202 -19.57 11.13 6.38
N ASN A 203 -19.47 11.07 5.04
CA ASN A 203 -20.46 11.68 4.15
C ASN A 203 -21.82 10.97 4.21
N ASN A 204 -21.83 9.65 4.46
CA ASN A 204 -23.05 8.90 4.72
C ASN A 204 -23.65 9.18 6.11
N GLY A 205 -22.97 9.98 6.95
CA GLY A 205 -23.42 10.32 8.31
C GLY A 205 -23.45 9.15 9.28
N VAL A 206 -22.72 8.06 9.02
CA VAL A 206 -22.73 6.85 9.86
C VAL A 206 -21.59 6.80 10.88
N ALA A 207 -20.48 7.49 10.61
CA ALA A 207 -19.34 7.60 11.53
C ALA A 207 -18.66 8.98 11.41
N VAL A 208 -17.85 9.32 12.40
CA VAL A 208 -17.03 10.54 12.42
C VAL A 208 -15.56 10.20 12.59
N ARG A 209 -14.66 11.06 12.09
CA ARG A 209 -13.22 11.01 12.44
C ARG A 209 -13.10 11.49 13.89
N PHE A 210 -13.07 10.55 14.84
CA PHE A 210 -13.04 10.86 16.25
C PHE A 210 -11.65 11.30 16.74
N LEU A 211 -10.61 10.66 16.22
CA LEU A 211 -9.23 11.05 16.48
C LEU A 211 -8.38 10.87 15.21
N VAL A 212 -7.81 11.97 14.73
CA VAL A 212 -6.80 12.02 13.66
C VAL A 212 -5.42 12.14 14.32
N ASP A 213 -4.39 11.63 13.65
CA ASP A 213 -2.99 11.60 14.15
C ASP A 213 -2.85 10.93 15.54
N GLY A 214 -3.71 9.94 15.79
CA GLY A 214 -3.73 9.20 17.05
C GLY A 214 -2.48 8.35 17.28
N TYR A 215 -1.80 7.92 16.22
CA TYR A 215 -0.50 7.24 16.22
C TYR A 215 0.30 7.74 15.00
N PRO A 216 0.99 8.88 15.12
CA PRO A 216 1.75 9.44 14.02
C PRO A 216 3.00 8.62 13.71
N ASN A 217 3.46 8.70 12.46
CA ASN A 217 4.62 8.01 11.91
C ASN A 217 4.53 6.48 11.93
N GLN A 218 3.33 5.90 12.05
CA GLN A 218 3.20 4.45 11.96
C GLN A 218 3.48 3.95 10.54
N GLN A 219 4.30 2.90 10.41
CA GLN A 219 4.49 2.13 9.18
C GLN A 219 3.34 1.13 9.03
N VAL A 220 2.24 1.53 8.41
CA VAL A 220 1.03 0.70 8.32
C VAL A 220 1.12 -0.25 7.13
N ALA A 221 1.27 0.31 5.94
CA ALA A 221 1.31 -0.44 4.70
C ALA A 221 2.74 -0.52 4.17
N VAL A 222 3.10 -1.70 3.67
CA VAL A 222 4.44 -2.01 3.16
C VAL A 222 4.36 -2.74 1.83
N LEU A 223 5.37 -2.56 1.01
CA LEU A 223 5.58 -3.36 -0.18
C LEU A 223 6.29 -4.65 0.21
N LEU A 224 5.69 -5.77 -0.14
CA LEU A 224 6.19 -7.11 0.16
C LEU A 224 6.64 -7.79 -1.13
N TYR A 225 7.81 -8.42 -1.12
CA TYR A 225 8.25 -9.32 -2.18
C TYR A 225 8.23 -10.75 -1.70
N GLY A 226 7.72 -11.66 -2.54
CA GLY A 226 7.80 -13.10 -2.31
C GLY A 226 9.23 -13.63 -2.53
N GLY A 227 9.64 -14.63 -1.75
CA GLY A 227 10.99 -15.19 -1.81
C GLY A 227 11.38 -15.71 -3.20
N ASP A 228 10.47 -16.37 -3.90
CA ASP A 228 10.68 -16.83 -5.28
C ASP A 228 10.93 -15.66 -6.25
N PHE A 229 10.22 -14.56 -6.08
CA PHE A 229 10.42 -13.35 -6.88
C PHE A 229 11.82 -12.76 -6.67
N ILE A 230 12.25 -12.67 -5.41
CA ILE A 230 13.59 -12.19 -5.05
C ILE A 230 14.68 -13.13 -5.59
N ALA A 231 14.52 -14.44 -5.39
CA ALA A 231 15.56 -15.41 -5.67
C ALA A 231 15.72 -15.73 -7.17
N LYS A 232 14.60 -15.82 -7.90
CA LYS A 232 14.58 -16.28 -9.28
C LYS A 232 14.51 -15.15 -10.33
N ARG A 233 14.05 -13.95 -9.91
CA ARG A 233 13.76 -12.83 -10.81
C ARG A 233 14.24 -11.49 -10.22
N ARG A 234 15.42 -11.48 -9.61
CA ARG A 234 15.94 -10.31 -8.88
C ARG A 234 16.08 -9.05 -9.75
N ASP A 235 16.41 -9.19 -11.03
CA ASP A 235 16.46 -8.09 -12.01
C ASP A 235 15.06 -7.50 -12.23
N VAL A 236 14.05 -8.34 -12.41
CA VAL A 236 12.64 -7.92 -12.54
C VAL A 236 12.17 -7.21 -11.27
N ALA A 237 12.51 -7.76 -10.10
CA ALA A 237 12.18 -7.18 -8.81
C ALA A 237 12.82 -5.78 -8.63
N GLN A 238 14.06 -5.59 -9.10
CA GLN A 238 14.72 -4.28 -9.06
C GLN A 238 14.08 -3.29 -10.04
N ARG A 239 13.77 -3.69 -11.26
CA ARG A 239 13.06 -2.83 -12.25
C ARG A 239 11.68 -2.44 -11.73
N PHE A 240 10.98 -3.37 -11.06
CA PHE A 240 9.70 -3.08 -10.42
C PHE A 240 9.86 -2.01 -9.32
N MET A 241 10.90 -2.11 -8.47
CA MET A 241 11.17 -1.10 -7.45
C MET A 241 11.46 0.27 -8.06
N ASN A 242 12.23 0.33 -9.15
CA ASN A 242 12.51 1.59 -9.85
C ASN A 242 11.22 2.25 -10.34
N ALA A 243 10.33 1.49 -10.98
CA ALA A 243 9.03 1.97 -11.45
C ALA A 243 8.13 2.41 -10.28
N TYR A 244 8.08 1.61 -9.22
CA TYR A 244 7.30 1.90 -8.02
C TYR A 244 7.71 3.23 -7.37
N VAL A 245 9.01 3.45 -7.16
CA VAL A 245 9.52 4.69 -6.56
C VAL A 245 9.25 5.89 -7.46
N LYS A 246 9.40 5.78 -8.79
CA LYS A 246 9.02 6.84 -9.73
C LYS A 246 7.54 7.22 -9.58
N ALA A 247 6.64 6.25 -9.50
CA ALA A 247 5.20 6.47 -9.32
C ALA A 247 4.88 7.03 -7.92
N ALA A 248 5.57 6.58 -6.87
CA ALA A 248 5.42 7.09 -5.50
C ALA A 248 5.80 8.58 -5.41
N ARG A 249 6.86 9.01 -6.10
CA ARG A 249 7.27 10.43 -6.16
C ARG A 249 6.20 11.32 -6.79
N ILE A 250 5.50 10.83 -7.84
CA ILE A 250 4.37 11.53 -8.45
C ILE A 250 3.22 11.68 -7.45
N PHE A 251 2.92 10.64 -6.69
CA PHE A 251 1.90 10.70 -5.64
C PHE A 251 2.29 11.68 -4.52
N ASN A 252 3.55 11.71 -4.12
CA ASN A 252 4.06 12.68 -3.13
C ASN A 252 3.92 14.12 -3.60
N ASP A 253 4.24 14.42 -4.87
CA ASP A 253 4.06 15.75 -5.45
C ASP A 253 2.59 16.19 -5.42
N ALA A 254 1.66 15.25 -5.70
CA ALA A 254 0.22 15.50 -5.74
C ALA A 254 -0.42 15.67 -4.35
N THR A 255 0.21 15.13 -3.30
CA THR A 255 -0.33 15.09 -1.93
C THR A 255 0.51 15.88 -0.93
N ALA A 256 1.34 16.79 -1.41
CA ALA A 256 2.19 17.64 -0.56
C ALA A 256 1.33 18.36 0.50
N GLY A 257 1.79 18.34 1.77
CA GLY A 257 1.06 18.96 2.89
C GLY A 257 -0.16 18.19 3.40
N GLY A 258 -0.34 16.91 3.02
CA GLY A 258 -1.43 16.05 3.54
C GLY A 258 -2.78 16.31 2.88
N LYS A 259 -2.81 16.85 1.65
CA LYS A 259 -4.01 17.14 0.88
C LYS A 259 -3.80 16.76 -0.58
N PHE A 260 -4.91 16.53 -1.30
CA PHE A 260 -4.88 16.30 -2.76
C PHE A 260 -4.93 17.63 -3.53
N ASP A 261 -3.98 18.54 -3.29
CA ASP A 261 -3.91 19.87 -3.90
C ASP A 261 -2.51 20.24 -4.42
N GLY A 262 -1.56 19.28 -4.40
CA GLY A 262 -0.21 19.46 -4.93
C GLY A 262 -0.14 19.28 -6.44
N LYS A 263 1.07 19.31 -6.98
CA LYS A 263 1.33 19.19 -8.41
C LYS A 263 0.84 17.84 -8.96
N GLY A 264 -0.08 17.90 -9.93
CA GLY A 264 -0.66 16.70 -10.55
C GLY A 264 -1.80 16.06 -9.74
N ALA A 265 -2.31 16.72 -8.70
CA ALA A 265 -3.39 16.21 -7.86
C ALA A 265 -4.65 15.81 -8.67
N ASP A 266 -5.06 16.61 -9.67
CA ASP A 266 -6.23 16.31 -10.50
C ASP A 266 -6.12 14.95 -11.23
N GLU A 267 -4.92 14.60 -11.67
CA GLU A 267 -4.67 13.31 -12.34
C GLU A 267 -4.71 12.16 -11.34
N VAL A 268 -4.09 12.34 -10.19
CA VAL A 268 -4.13 11.35 -9.10
C VAL A 268 -5.57 11.12 -8.65
N ILE A 269 -6.37 12.18 -8.46
CA ILE A 269 -7.79 12.11 -8.12
C ILE A 269 -8.56 11.33 -9.19
N LYS A 270 -8.38 11.64 -10.48
CA LYS A 270 -9.04 10.92 -11.59
C LYS A 270 -8.69 9.42 -11.57
N THR A 271 -7.42 9.09 -11.29
CA THR A 271 -6.98 7.70 -11.17
C THR A 271 -7.66 7.01 -9.99
N ILE A 272 -7.69 7.63 -8.80
CA ILE A 272 -8.38 7.06 -7.63
C ILE A 272 -9.86 6.85 -7.94
N MET A 273 -10.55 7.84 -8.52
CA MET A 273 -11.98 7.75 -8.87
C MET A 273 -12.27 6.55 -9.77
N ARG A 274 -11.47 6.37 -10.82
CA ARG A 274 -11.64 5.26 -11.75
C ARG A 274 -11.40 3.89 -11.12
N THR A 275 -10.38 3.76 -10.27
CA THR A 275 -9.94 2.49 -9.70
C THR A 275 -10.74 2.07 -8.47
N THR A 276 -11.29 3.03 -7.72
CA THR A 276 -12.13 2.77 -6.54
C THR A 276 -13.62 2.87 -6.83
N GLY A 277 -14.01 3.33 -8.02
CA GLY A 277 -15.42 3.55 -8.38
C GLY A 277 -16.05 4.79 -7.73
N LEU A 278 -15.25 5.63 -7.06
CA LEU A 278 -15.71 6.92 -6.53
C LEU A 278 -16.13 7.83 -7.70
N LYS A 279 -17.31 8.45 -7.61
CA LYS A 279 -17.86 9.31 -8.67
C LYS A 279 -17.82 10.80 -8.31
N ASP A 280 -17.61 11.13 -7.04
CA ASP A 280 -17.64 12.49 -6.53
C ASP A 280 -16.23 12.98 -6.20
N ALA A 281 -15.74 13.94 -7.01
CA ALA A 281 -14.42 14.56 -6.80
C ALA A 281 -14.38 15.45 -5.54
N GLU A 282 -15.51 15.91 -5.03
CA GLU A 282 -15.57 16.73 -3.81
C GLU A 282 -15.11 15.96 -2.57
N LEU A 283 -15.19 14.63 -2.61
CA LEU A 283 -14.67 13.77 -1.53
C LEU A 283 -13.19 14.04 -1.24
N PHE A 284 -12.40 14.36 -2.26
CA PHE A 284 -10.97 14.58 -2.13
C PHE A 284 -10.60 15.88 -1.40
N LYS A 285 -11.53 16.83 -1.27
CA LYS A 285 -11.33 18.04 -0.46
C LYS A 285 -11.23 17.73 1.04
N THR A 286 -11.81 16.63 1.46
CA THR A 286 -11.85 16.19 2.88
C THR A 286 -11.15 14.87 3.13
N MET A 287 -10.74 14.16 2.08
CA MET A 287 -10.00 12.92 2.16
C MET A 287 -8.54 13.22 2.57
N ILE A 288 -8.02 12.43 3.50
CA ILE A 288 -6.63 12.53 3.94
C ILE A 288 -5.81 11.49 3.17
N PRO A 289 -4.79 11.88 2.38
CA PRO A 289 -3.90 10.92 1.72
C PRO A 289 -3.04 10.16 2.72
N ASN A 290 -2.56 8.98 2.33
CA ASN A 290 -1.48 8.34 3.07
C ASN A 290 -0.15 9.06 2.84
N GLY A 291 0.72 9.06 3.84
CA GLY A 291 2.13 9.31 3.61
C GLY A 291 2.74 8.13 2.84
N ILE A 292 3.75 8.42 2.05
CA ILE A 292 4.63 7.43 1.43
C ILE A 292 6.03 8.05 1.34
N ASP A 293 7.04 7.29 1.76
CA ASP A 293 8.41 7.76 1.61
C ASP A 293 8.78 7.78 0.11
N PRO A 294 9.15 8.95 -0.47
CA PRO A 294 9.38 9.10 -1.90
C PRO A 294 10.64 8.39 -2.41
N ASP A 295 11.48 7.90 -1.51
CA ASP A 295 12.65 7.10 -1.80
C ASP A 295 12.45 5.63 -1.38
N GLY A 296 11.24 5.27 -0.92
CA GLY A 296 10.83 3.92 -0.54
C GLY A 296 11.36 3.47 0.82
N LYS A 297 11.85 4.38 1.66
CA LYS A 297 12.43 4.02 2.97
C LYS A 297 11.35 3.51 3.92
N VAL A 298 11.61 2.37 4.55
CA VAL A 298 10.76 1.75 5.57
C VAL A 298 11.12 2.28 6.96
N ASP A 299 10.13 2.65 7.76
CA ASP A 299 10.33 2.99 9.17
C ASP A 299 10.38 1.71 10.02
N THR A 300 11.59 1.18 10.17
CA THR A 300 11.82 -0.03 10.96
C THR A 300 11.66 0.18 12.47
N ALA A 301 11.75 1.42 12.97
CA ALA A 301 11.51 1.74 14.37
C ALA A 301 10.01 1.61 14.69
N SER A 302 9.15 2.18 13.85
CA SER A 302 7.70 2.00 13.95
C SER A 302 7.29 0.54 13.83
N MET A 303 7.90 -0.21 12.89
CA MET A 303 7.66 -1.66 12.81
C MET A 303 8.05 -2.42 14.07
N ALA A 304 9.09 -1.98 14.80
CA ALA A 304 9.50 -2.60 16.06
C ALA A 304 8.48 -2.33 17.19
N GLU A 305 7.83 -1.16 17.21
CA GLU A 305 6.74 -0.86 18.14
C GLU A 305 5.52 -1.75 17.88
N ASP A 306 5.11 -1.89 16.60
CA ASP A 306 4.03 -2.80 16.23
C ASP A 306 4.39 -4.27 16.55
N LEU A 307 5.63 -4.69 16.32
CA LEU A 307 6.12 -6.03 16.65
C LEU A 307 6.04 -6.31 18.16
N LYS A 308 6.36 -5.30 19.01
CA LYS A 308 6.19 -5.40 20.45
C LYS A 308 4.73 -5.65 20.80
N PHE A 309 3.79 -4.91 20.20
CA PHE A 309 2.35 -5.15 20.41
C PHE A 309 1.96 -6.57 19.99
N PHE A 310 2.44 -7.10 18.87
CA PHE A 310 2.16 -8.47 18.44
C PHE A 310 2.68 -9.50 19.45
N THR A 311 3.87 -9.26 20.00
CA THR A 311 4.49 -10.12 21.02
C THR A 311 3.67 -10.10 22.31
N ASP A 312 3.36 -8.93 22.83
CA ASP A 312 2.67 -8.75 24.13
C ASP A 312 1.24 -9.32 24.12
N ASN A 313 0.61 -9.38 22.94
CA ASN A 313 -0.73 -9.93 22.77
C ASN A 313 -0.78 -11.37 22.27
N GLY A 314 0.37 -12.04 22.18
CA GLY A 314 0.44 -13.47 21.83
C GLY A 314 0.11 -13.79 20.38
N TYR A 315 0.32 -12.84 19.46
CA TYR A 315 0.10 -13.05 18.02
C TYR A 315 1.26 -13.73 17.33
N LEU A 316 2.44 -13.82 17.99
CA LEU A 316 3.63 -14.45 17.42
C LEU A 316 3.79 -15.89 17.92
N GLU A 317 4.12 -16.79 17.02
CA GLU A 317 4.41 -18.21 17.31
C GLU A 317 5.80 -18.39 17.93
N ARG A 318 6.73 -17.50 17.59
CA ARG A 318 8.11 -17.49 18.07
C ARG A 318 8.61 -16.05 18.20
N PRO A 319 9.64 -15.79 19.02
CA PRO A 319 10.32 -14.49 19.03
C PRO A 319 10.80 -14.12 17.62
N ALA A 320 10.58 -12.88 17.22
CA ALA A 320 10.93 -12.35 15.90
C ALA A 320 11.63 -10.99 16.03
N LYS A 321 12.36 -10.60 15.00
CA LYS A 321 12.98 -9.27 14.85
C LYS A 321 12.52 -8.65 13.54
N VAL A 322 12.50 -7.32 13.48
CA VAL A 322 12.18 -6.59 12.24
C VAL A 322 13.13 -6.98 11.11
N SER A 323 14.41 -7.18 11.43
CA SER A 323 15.43 -7.62 10.46
C SER A 323 15.15 -8.98 9.81
N ASP A 324 14.30 -9.82 10.39
CA ASP A 324 13.98 -11.13 9.81
C ASP A 324 13.11 -10.99 8.54
N VAL A 325 12.37 -9.87 8.44
CA VAL A 325 11.37 -9.63 7.39
C VAL A 325 11.67 -8.41 6.52
N VAL A 326 12.76 -7.66 6.73
CA VAL A 326 13.08 -6.45 5.96
C VAL A 326 14.30 -6.68 5.06
N ASP A 327 14.20 -6.24 3.80
CA ASP A 327 15.32 -6.12 2.84
C ASP A 327 15.24 -4.76 2.15
N THR A 328 16.05 -3.79 2.62
CA THR A 328 16.09 -2.42 2.08
C THR A 328 16.89 -2.31 0.79
N SER A 329 17.60 -3.36 0.36
CA SER A 329 18.57 -3.31 -0.74
C SER A 329 17.96 -2.85 -2.07
N PHE A 330 16.69 -3.18 -2.34
CA PHE A 330 16.00 -2.77 -3.58
C PHE A 330 15.75 -1.27 -3.61
N ALA A 331 15.22 -0.70 -2.52
CA ALA A 331 14.98 0.75 -2.41
C ALA A 331 16.30 1.52 -2.43
N GLU A 332 17.33 1.04 -1.72
CA GLU A 332 18.67 1.65 -1.70
C GLU A 332 19.32 1.66 -3.09
N ASN A 333 19.20 0.57 -3.86
CA ASN A 333 19.70 0.52 -5.23
C ASN A 333 18.93 1.47 -6.15
N THR A 334 17.62 1.57 -5.98
CA THR A 334 16.80 2.55 -6.71
C THR A 334 17.20 3.97 -6.38
N LEU A 335 17.46 4.28 -5.10
CA LEU A 335 17.93 5.59 -4.67
C LEU A 335 19.28 5.94 -5.29
N LYS A 336 20.21 4.99 -5.40
CA LYS A 336 21.50 5.17 -6.09
C LYS A 336 21.31 5.49 -7.58
N ALA A 337 20.33 4.84 -8.23
CA ALA A 337 20.06 5.01 -9.65
C ALA A 337 19.31 6.33 -9.98
N LEU A 338 18.29 6.68 -9.18
CA LEU A 338 17.42 7.83 -9.43
C LEU A 338 17.88 9.11 -8.71
N GLY A 339 18.80 9.00 -7.74
CA GLY A 339 19.11 10.07 -6.80
C GLY A 339 17.99 10.33 -5.78
N PRO A 340 18.24 11.11 -4.72
CA PRO A 340 17.26 11.44 -3.69
C PRO A 340 16.12 12.27 -4.29
N TYR A 341 14.91 12.05 -3.74
CA TYR A 341 13.73 12.80 -4.14
C TYR A 341 13.93 14.31 -3.89
N LYS A 342 13.47 15.07 -4.85
CA LYS A 342 13.37 16.53 -4.74
C LYS A 342 11.92 16.89 -5.04
N ALA A 343 11.24 17.44 -4.03
CA ALA A 343 9.85 17.88 -4.20
C ALA A 343 9.73 18.80 -5.43
N ALA A 344 8.67 18.62 -6.19
CA ALA A 344 8.39 19.52 -7.30
C ALA A 344 8.18 20.94 -6.77
N GLN A 345 8.90 21.92 -7.31
CA GLN A 345 8.62 23.32 -7.02
C GLN A 345 7.27 23.69 -7.68
N ASN A 346 6.38 24.30 -6.89
CA ASN A 346 5.11 24.83 -7.36
C ASN A 346 5.30 26.00 -8.31
#